data_05aa9f0a9395356dc422bd6acf21cbf3
#
_entry.id   05aa9f0a9395356dc422bd6acf21cbf3
#
_cell.length_a   1.000
_cell.length_b   1.000
_cell.length_c   1.000
_cell.angle_alpha   90.00
_cell.angle_beta   90.00
_cell.angle_gamma   90.00
#
_symmetry.space_group_name_H-M   'P 1'
#
loop_
_entity.id
_entity.type
_entity.pdbx_description
1 polymer ?
#
loop_
_entity_poly.entity_id
_entity_poly.type
_entity_poly.pdbx_seq_one_letter_code
_entity_poly.pdbx_strand_id
1 'polypeptide(L)'
;MAANTSPIYSLAGDSQIYVPILTAAAVVYDTSGTTGTDVYYCFKADATNGGYLSRIRFKYVANGTTTSVAAVIKLFICSIQTNGTATSNANMSAYDEIAVPATGVLTTTAVNAFYDVPFGFALALGYSVTAKITVSQSANTGWMPNPIAGKY
;
A
#
# COMPACT_ATOMS: atom_id res chain seq x y z
N MET A 1 8.71 20.52 23.59
CA MET A 1 9.03 19.14 23.20
C MET A 1 10.50 18.91 23.48
N ALA A 2 10.86 17.88 24.26
CA ALA A 2 12.26 17.51 24.42
C ALA A 2 12.78 16.99 23.07
N ALA A 3 13.94 17.49 22.63
CA ALA A 3 14.59 16.95 21.45
C ALA A 3 14.99 15.50 21.73
N ASN A 4 14.71 14.59 20.81
CA ASN A 4 15.18 13.23 20.91
C ASN A 4 16.69 13.23 20.71
N THR A 5 17.44 12.98 21.78
CA THR A 5 18.90 12.99 21.79
C THR A 5 19.51 11.63 21.47
N SER A 6 18.69 10.60 21.33
CA SER A 6 19.13 9.24 20.96
C SER A 6 18.75 8.95 19.51
N PRO A 7 19.60 8.26 18.75
CA PRO A 7 19.23 7.79 17.43
C PRO A 7 17.99 6.90 17.52
N ILE A 8 16.97 7.20 16.70
CA ILE A 8 15.78 6.35 16.60
C ILE A 8 16.12 5.26 15.62
N TYR A 9 16.34 4.06 16.12
CA TYR A 9 16.47 2.86 15.29
C TYR A 9 15.12 2.16 15.21
N SER A 10 14.83 1.61 14.04
CA SER A 10 13.71 0.68 13.91
C SER A 10 13.96 -0.55 14.80
N LEU A 11 13.02 -0.86 15.67
CA LEU A 11 13.11 -2.03 16.57
C LEU A 11 12.93 -3.34 15.80
N ALA A 12 12.16 -3.30 14.71
CA ALA A 12 11.94 -4.45 13.84
C ALA A 12 11.59 -4.00 12.43
N GLY A 13 11.95 -4.79 11.44
CA GLY A 13 11.40 -4.65 10.08
C GLY A 13 9.90 -4.88 10.07
N ASP A 14 9.20 -4.36 9.07
CA ASP A 14 7.79 -4.69 8.89
C ASP A 14 7.66 -6.12 8.38
N SER A 15 7.11 -6.99 9.22
CA SER A 15 6.85 -8.40 8.91
C SER A 15 5.41 -8.67 8.49
N GLN A 16 4.60 -7.65 8.32
CA GLN A 16 3.21 -7.83 7.90
C GLN A 16 3.14 -8.23 6.43
N ILE A 17 2.28 -9.20 6.15
CA ILE A 17 1.95 -9.61 4.79
C ILE A 17 0.71 -8.83 4.35
N TYR A 18 0.84 -8.12 3.24
CA TYR A 18 -0.24 -7.35 2.64
C TYR A 18 -0.86 -8.10 1.47
N VAL A 19 -2.17 -7.93 1.31
CA VAL A 19 -2.90 -8.59 0.21
C VAL A 19 -2.71 -7.83 -1.11
N PRO A 20 -2.80 -8.49 -2.27
CA PRO A 20 -2.76 -7.82 -3.55
C PRO A 20 -3.91 -6.83 -3.72
N ILE A 21 -3.61 -5.67 -4.32
CA ILE A 21 -4.60 -4.67 -4.69
C ILE A 21 -5.29 -5.15 -5.95
N LEU A 22 -6.56 -5.49 -5.86
CA LEU A 22 -7.30 -6.11 -6.97
C LEU A 22 -8.70 -5.53 -7.24
N THR A 23 -9.38 -5.01 -6.22
CA THR A 23 -10.73 -4.47 -6.39
C THR A 23 -10.68 -2.95 -6.49
N ALA A 24 -11.30 -2.39 -7.54
CA ALA A 24 -11.42 -0.94 -7.68
C ALA A 24 -12.35 -0.35 -6.64
N ALA A 25 -11.99 0.81 -6.12
CA ALA A 25 -12.90 1.61 -5.31
C ALA A 25 -14.07 2.13 -6.15
N ALA A 26 -15.24 2.21 -5.54
CA ALA A 26 -16.45 2.70 -6.20
C ALA A 26 -16.31 4.15 -6.71
N VAL A 27 -15.51 4.99 -6.01
CA VAL A 27 -15.20 6.36 -6.40
C VAL A 27 -13.69 6.54 -6.45
N VAL A 28 -13.17 6.58 -7.65
CA VAL A 28 -11.75 6.42 -7.97
C VAL A 28 -10.87 7.60 -7.54
N TYR A 29 -11.43 8.81 -7.45
CA TYR A 29 -10.65 10.05 -7.28
C TYR A 29 -10.76 10.69 -5.90
N ASP A 30 -11.53 10.12 -5.00
CA ASP A 30 -11.70 10.62 -3.66
C ASP A 30 -11.15 9.68 -2.59
N THR A 31 -11.24 10.12 -1.36
CA THR A 31 -10.79 9.37 -0.18
C THR A 31 -11.86 8.43 0.37
N SER A 32 -13.05 8.34 -0.25
CA SER A 32 -14.11 7.43 0.17
C SER A 32 -13.79 5.97 -0.15
N GLY A 33 -14.25 5.07 0.66
CA GLY A 33 -14.04 3.63 0.52
C GLY A 33 -14.10 2.92 1.85
N THR A 34 -13.74 1.65 1.85
CA THR A 34 -13.72 0.81 3.07
C THR A 34 -12.39 0.06 3.16
N THR A 35 -11.69 0.25 4.26
CA THR A 35 -10.40 -0.42 4.51
C THR A 35 -10.58 -1.95 4.53
N GLY A 36 -9.70 -2.64 3.81
CA GLY A 36 -9.75 -4.09 3.64
C GLY A 36 -10.71 -4.60 2.56
N THR A 37 -11.46 -3.70 1.89
CA THR A 37 -12.38 -4.05 0.78
C THR A 37 -11.87 -3.46 -0.53
N ASP A 38 -11.80 -2.13 -0.62
CA ASP A 38 -11.36 -1.37 -1.79
C ASP A 38 -10.27 -0.33 -1.47
N VAL A 39 -9.95 -0.19 -0.19
CA VAL A 39 -8.80 0.55 0.35
C VAL A 39 -7.85 -0.43 1.01
N TYR A 40 -6.72 -0.70 0.38
CA TYR A 40 -5.76 -1.72 0.78
C TYR A 40 -4.62 -1.13 1.60
N TYR A 41 -4.26 -1.81 2.70
CA TYR A 41 -3.07 -1.42 3.45
C TYR A 41 -1.80 -1.81 2.71
N CYS A 42 -0.85 -0.88 2.68
CA CYS A 42 0.49 -1.08 2.15
C CYS A 42 1.58 -1.03 3.24
N PHE A 43 1.29 -0.34 4.34
CA PHE A 43 2.12 -0.28 5.54
C PHE A 43 1.26 0.21 6.71
N LYS A 44 1.45 -0.38 7.89
CA LYS A 44 0.86 0.08 9.15
C LYS A 44 1.99 0.40 10.12
N ALA A 45 2.11 1.65 10.52
CA ALA A 45 3.03 2.04 11.58
C ALA A 45 2.64 1.38 12.92
N ASP A 46 3.55 1.30 13.85
CA ASP A 46 3.22 0.83 15.21
C ASP A 46 2.18 1.75 15.85
N ALA A 47 1.21 1.17 16.56
CA ALA A 47 0.11 1.91 17.15
C ALA A 47 0.54 2.78 18.35
N THR A 48 1.71 2.49 18.94
CA THR A 48 2.24 3.17 20.13
C THR A 48 3.39 4.12 19.77
N ASN A 49 4.28 3.68 18.88
CA ASN A 49 5.55 4.36 18.64
C ASN A 49 5.70 4.93 17.23
N GLY A 50 4.83 4.52 16.28
CA GLY A 50 4.94 4.93 14.89
C GLY A 50 5.87 4.02 14.08
N GLY A 51 6.43 4.55 12.99
CA GLY A 51 7.33 3.77 12.16
C GLY A 51 7.99 4.61 11.06
N TYR A 52 9.02 4.07 10.44
CA TYR A 52 9.71 4.68 9.31
C TYR A 52 9.44 3.85 8.05
N LEU A 53 9.02 4.51 6.98
CA LEU A 53 8.79 3.90 5.68
C LEU A 53 9.80 4.48 4.69
N SER A 54 10.67 3.62 4.17
CA SER A 54 11.65 3.99 3.14
C SER A 54 11.01 4.01 1.76
N ARG A 55 10.38 2.91 1.38
CA ARG A 55 9.69 2.76 0.09
C ARG A 55 8.67 1.63 0.15
N ILE A 56 7.75 1.60 -0.82
CA ILE A 56 6.89 0.44 -1.08
C ILE A 56 7.18 -0.07 -2.48
N ARG A 57 7.48 -1.36 -2.59
CA ARG A 57 7.59 -2.06 -3.86
C ARG A 57 6.27 -2.73 -4.18
N PHE A 58 5.63 -2.31 -5.27
CA PHE A 58 4.49 -3.01 -5.83
C PHE A 58 4.96 -4.05 -6.82
N LYS A 59 4.65 -5.30 -6.55
CA LYS A 59 5.01 -6.42 -7.42
C LYS A 59 3.75 -7.06 -7.99
N TYR A 60 3.72 -7.24 -9.30
CA TYR A 60 2.62 -7.96 -9.94
C TYR A 60 2.59 -9.42 -9.50
N VAL A 61 1.41 -9.90 -9.17
CA VAL A 61 1.14 -11.30 -8.80
C VAL A 61 -0.06 -11.81 -9.59
N ALA A 62 0.00 -13.07 -10.01
CA ALA A 62 -1.07 -13.75 -10.72
C ALA A 62 -0.98 -15.26 -10.50
N ASN A 63 -2.07 -15.95 -10.81
CA ASN A 63 -2.16 -17.41 -10.70
C ASN A 63 -1.61 -18.18 -11.93
N GLY A 64 -0.89 -17.51 -12.81
CA GLY A 64 -0.24 -18.12 -13.97
C GLY A 64 -1.07 -18.15 -15.26
N THR A 65 -2.38 -17.96 -15.21
CA THR A 65 -3.25 -18.01 -16.41
C THR A 65 -3.95 -16.69 -16.70
N THR A 66 -3.88 -15.73 -15.79
CA THR A 66 -4.65 -14.48 -15.84
C THR A 66 -3.72 -13.30 -16.12
N THR A 67 -4.20 -12.35 -16.91
CA THR A 67 -3.51 -11.09 -17.20
C THR A 67 -4.04 -9.98 -16.31
N SER A 68 -3.20 -8.97 -16.02
CA SER A 68 -3.67 -7.73 -15.38
C SER A 68 -4.30 -6.79 -16.41
N VAL A 69 -5.09 -5.86 -15.91
CA VAL A 69 -5.61 -4.72 -16.67
C VAL A 69 -4.82 -3.48 -16.31
N ALA A 70 -4.56 -2.62 -17.31
CA ALA A 70 -3.92 -1.33 -17.08
C ALA A 70 -4.74 -0.47 -16.11
N ALA A 71 -4.09 0.10 -15.13
CA ALA A 71 -4.73 0.85 -14.06
C ALA A 71 -3.79 1.91 -13.46
N VAL A 72 -4.32 2.72 -12.55
CA VAL A 72 -3.51 3.58 -11.69
C VAL A 72 -3.68 3.12 -10.25
N ILE A 73 -2.60 2.95 -9.53
CA ILE A 73 -2.58 2.75 -8.08
C ILE A 73 -2.40 4.13 -7.45
N LYS A 74 -3.34 4.51 -6.61
CA LYS A 74 -3.32 5.77 -5.84
C LYS A 74 -2.96 5.48 -4.41
N LEU A 75 -2.01 6.24 -3.88
CA LEU A 75 -1.45 6.07 -2.54
C LEU A 75 -1.92 7.18 -1.62
N PHE A 76 -2.23 6.80 -0.39
CA PHE A 76 -2.76 7.71 0.62
C PHE A 76 -2.08 7.47 1.97
N ILE A 77 -1.95 8.55 2.74
CA ILE A 77 -1.67 8.47 4.17
C ILE A 77 -3.01 8.45 4.90
N CYS A 78 -3.20 7.48 5.78
CA CYS A 78 -4.46 7.23 6.46
C CYS A 78 -4.26 7.11 7.98
N SER A 79 -5.16 7.70 8.75
CA SER A 79 -5.16 7.60 10.22
C SER A 79 -5.94 6.38 10.75
N ILE A 80 -6.26 5.42 9.89
CA ILE A 80 -7.00 4.20 10.22
C ILE A 80 -6.08 2.99 10.02
N GLN A 81 -6.15 2.04 10.94
CA GLN A 81 -5.45 0.75 10.85
C GLN A 81 -6.37 -0.47 10.98
N THR A 82 -7.66 -0.25 11.16
CA THR A 82 -8.68 -1.31 11.34
C THR A 82 -9.41 -1.58 10.03
N ASN A 83 -9.57 -2.84 9.65
CA ASN A 83 -10.37 -3.25 8.50
C ASN A 83 -11.86 -2.96 8.73
N GLY A 84 -12.59 -2.77 7.64
CA GLY A 84 -14.03 -2.52 7.67
C GLY A 84 -14.42 -1.09 8.05
N THR A 85 -13.45 -0.17 8.10
CA THR A 85 -13.70 1.22 8.47
C THR A 85 -13.84 2.08 7.22
N ALA A 86 -14.88 2.91 7.19
CA ALA A 86 -15.09 3.89 6.12
C ALA A 86 -13.99 4.96 6.10
N THR A 87 -13.48 5.26 4.92
CA THR A 87 -12.51 6.32 4.69
C THR A 87 -13.17 7.58 4.15
N SER A 88 -12.56 8.73 4.40
CA SER A 88 -13.03 10.05 3.97
C SER A 88 -11.89 11.08 4.00
N ASN A 89 -12.14 12.29 3.55
CA ASN A 89 -11.18 13.40 3.66
C ASN A 89 -10.77 13.74 5.10
N ALA A 90 -11.51 13.28 6.11
CA ALA A 90 -11.17 13.51 7.52
C ALA A 90 -10.07 12.55 8.02
N ASN A 91 -9.87 11.40 7.37
CA ASN A 91 -8.96 10.35 7.85
C ASN A 91 -8.00 9.82 6.77
N MET A 92 -8.06 10.34 5.54
CA MET A 92 -7.23 9.90 4.44
C MET A 92 -6.80 11.09 3.57
N SER A 93 -5.51 11.19 3.25
CA SER A 93 -4.93 12.24 2.41
C SER A 93 -4.17 11.62 1.24
N ALA A 94 -4.36 12.13 0.04
CA ALA A 94 -3.64 11.69 -1.15
C ALA A 94 -2.14 11.99 -1.02
N TYR A 95 -1.32 11.02 -1.42
CA TYR A 95 0.14 11.13 -1.36
C TYR A 95 0.78 11.06 -2.74
N ASP A 96 0.56 9.96 -3.48
CA ASP A 96 1.24 9.71 -4.77
C ASP A 96 0.38 8.78 -5.64
N GLU A 97 0.77 8.62 -6.90
CA GLU A 97 0.12 7.69 -7.81
C GLU A 97 1.11 7.06 -8.81
N ILE A 98 0.86 5.82 -9.18
CA ILE A 98 1.65 5.11 -10.19
C ILE A 98 0.74 4.49 -11.25
N ALA A 99 1.09 4.70 -12.53
CA ALA A 99 0.45 3.99 -13.62
C ALA A 99 1.04 2.58 -13.75
N VAL A 100 0.19 1.58 -13.73
CA VAL A 100 0.57 0.18 -13.94
C VAL A 100 0.00 -0.31 -15.27
N PRO A 101 0.82 -0.87 -16.18
CA PRO A 101 0.34 -1.37 -17.46
C PRO A 101 -0.42 -2.69 -17.31
N ALA A 102 -1.14 -3.07 -18.36
CA ALA A 102 -1.58 -4.44 -18.52
C ALA A 102 -0.35 -5.38 -18.58
N THR A 103 -0.40 -6.45 -17.83
CA THR A 103 0.68 -7.44 -17.77
C THR A 103 0.15 -8.78 -18.26
N GLY A 104 0.91 -9.41 -19.14
CA GLY A 104 0.57 -10.75 -19.67
C GLY A 104 0.63 -11.84 -18.60
N VAL A 105 0.30 -13.05 -19.03
CA VAL A 105 0.38 -14.25 -18.20
C VAL A 105 1.81 -14.43 -17.67
N LEU A 106 1.93 -14.71 -16.37
CA LEU A 106 3.22 -15.01 -15.77
C LEU A 106 3.72 -16.37 -16.22
N THR A 107 4.98 -16.42 -16.64
CA THR A 107 5.67 -17.66 -16.99
C THR A 107 6.76 -17.95 -15.97
N THR A 108 7.19 -19.19 -15.88
CA THR A 108 8.27 -19.61 -14.96
C THR A 108 9.63 -18.96 -15.27
N THR A 109 9.78 -18.39 -16.45
CA THR A 109 11.03 -17.79 -16.94
C THR A 109 11.00 -16.28 -17.00
N ALA A 110 9.85 -15.65 -16.78
CA ALA A 110 9.69 -14.19 -16.84
C ALA A 110 9.88 -13.55 -15.46
N VAL A 111 10.54 -12.40 -15.42
CA VAL A 111 10.60 -11.55 -14.23
C VAL A 111 9.31 -10.75 -14.16
N ASN A 112 8.63 -10.82 -13.02
CA ASN A 112 7.40 -10.07 -12.81
C ASN A 112 7.69 -8.57 -12.73
N ALA A 113 6.83 -7.77 -13.34
CA ALA A 113 6.89 -6.33 -13.24
C ALA A 113 6.81 -5.87 -11.78
N PHE A 114 7.56 -4.82 -11.46
CA PHE A 114 7.51 -4.16 -10.15
C PHE A 114 7.69 -2.65 -10.31
N TYR A 115 7.19 -1.90 -9.33
CA TYR A 115 7.33 -0.46 -9.22
C TYR A 115 7.70 -0.10 -7.80
N ASP A 116 8.71 0.76 -7.63
CA ASP A 116 9.10 1.29 -6.33
C ASP A 116 8.57 2.72 -6.17
N VAL A 117 7.87 2.96 -5.07
CA VAL A 117 7.44 4.30 -4.66
C VAL A 117 8.25 4.70 -3.43
N PRO A 118 9.07 5.75 -3.53
CA PRO A 118 9.86 6.24 -2.40
C PRO A 118 8.95 7.00 -1.42
N PHE A 119 9.25 6.85 -0.12
CA PHE A 119 8.62 7.59 0.97
C PHE A 119 9.67 8.37 1.77
N GLY A 120 10.58 7.69 2.45
CA GLY A 120 11.71 8.32 3.12
C GLY A 120 11.35 9.14 4.36
N PHE A 121 10.23 8.86 5.04
CA PHE A 121 9.81 9.60 6.23
C PHE A 121 9.17 8.72 7.31
N ALA A 122 9.09 9.29 8.51
CA ALA A 122 8.43 8.66 9.64
C ALA A 122 6.92 8.90 9.60
N LEU A 123 6.15 7.84 9.84
CA LEU A 123 4.72 7.89 10.07
C LEU A 123 4.44 7.96 11.58
N ALA A 124 3.50 8.81 11.95
CA ALA A 124 3.03 8.91 13.32
C ALA A 124 2.40 7.58 13.80
N LEU A 125 2.31 7.43 15.12
CA LEU A 125 1.63 6.29 15.73
C LEU A 125 0.19 6.17 15.23
N GLY A 126 -0.25 4.94 14.95
CA GLY A 126 -1.59 4.67 14.47
C GLY A 126 -1.87 5.03 13.00
N TYR A 127 -0.90 5.62 12.29
CA TYR A 127 -1.05 5.92 10.87
C TYR A 127 -0.67 4.72 9.98
N SER A 128 -1.22 4.73 8.78
CA SER A 128 -0.94 3.74 7.74
C SER A 128 -0.74 4.39 6.38
N VAL A 129 -0.09 3.68 5.48
CA VAL A 129 -0.16 3.96 4.03
C VAL A 129 -1.12 2.96 3.43
N THR A 130 -2.08 3.49 2.67
CA THR A 130 -3.09 2.70 1.97
C THR A 130 -3.05 2.98 0.48
N ALA A 131 -3.60 2.08 -0.31
CA ALA A 131 -3.71 2.22 -1.75
C ALA A 131 -5.11 1.88 -2.24
N LYS A 132 -5.50 2.52 -3.34
CA LYS A 132 -6.68 2.21 -4.14
C LYS A 132 -6.25 1.95 -5.57
N ILE A 133 -6.99 1.15 -6.32
CA ILE A 133 -6.75 0.91 -7.74
C ILE A 133 -7.94 1.41 -8.58
N THR A 134 -7.65 1.97 -9.75
CA THR A 134 -8.68 2.61 -10.59
C THR A 134 -9.49 1.64 -11.44
N VAL A 135 -8.96 0.44 -11.68
CA VAL A 135 -9.64 -0.60 -12.45
C VAL A 135 -9.49 -1.92 -11.72
N SER A 136 -10.60 -2.63 -11.51
CA SER A 136 -10.58 -3.95 -10.87
C SER A 136 -9.74 -4.92 -11.68
N GLN A 137 -8.92 -5.69 -10.99
CA GLN A 137 -8.11 -6.73 -11.59
C GLN A 137 -8.90 -8.06 -11.61
N SER A 138 -8.51 -8.97 -12.48
CA SER A 138 -9.08 -10.30 -12.52
C SER A 138 -8.82 -11.06 -11.22
N ALA A 139 -9.67 -12.05 -10.91
CA ALA A 139 -9.51 -12.85 -9.70
C ALA A 139 -8.11 -13.48 -9.60
N ASN A 140 -7.53 -13.41 -8.41
CA ASN A 140 -6.18 -13.90 -8.09
C ASN A 140 -5.04 -13.18 -8.84
N THR A 141 -5.30 -11.99 -9.38
CA THR A 141 -4.25 -11.12 -9.93
C THR A 141 -4.27 -9.78 -9.20
N GLY A 142 -3.17 -9.07 -9.21
CA GLY A 142 -3.10 -7.75 -8.61
C GLY A 142 -1.67 -7.30 -8.33
N TRP A 143 -1.56 -6.20 -7.61
CA TRP A 143 -0.30 -5.58 -7.27
C TRP A 143 -0.06 -5.70 -5.76
N MET A 144 0.86 -6.56 -5.36
CA MET A 144 1.18 -6.81 -3.96
C MET A 144 2.12 -5.72 -3.45
N PRO A 145 1.74 -4.97 -2.42
CA PRO A 145 2.62 -4.02 -1.77
C PRO A 145 3.62 -4.75 -0.86
N ASN A 146 4.89 -4.41 -1.01
CA ASN A 146 5.99 -4.92 -0.18
C ASN A 146 6.72 -3.71 0.42
N PRO A 147 6.40 -3.29 1.63
CA PRO A 147 7.05 -2.16 2.27
C PRO A 147 8.48 -2.52 2.67
N ILE A 148 9.39 -1.56 2.51
CA ILE A 148 10.71 -1.57 3.12
C ILE A 148 10.68 -0.53 4.21
N ALA A 149 10.44 -0.99 5.42
CA ALA A 149 10.04 -0.19 6.55
C ALA A 149 10.54 -0.78 7.87
N GLY A 150 10.41 0.01 8.92
CA GLY A 150 10.62 -0.44 10.29
C GLY A 150 9.63 0.21 11.22
N LYS A 151 9.33 -0.47 12.32
CA LYS A 151 8.48 0.02 13.41
C LYS A 151 9.36 0.40 14.59
N TYR A 152 8.97 1.42 15.31
CA TYR A 152 9.66 1.89 16.51
C TYR A 152 9.16 1.20 17.76
#